data_e44bfc7dbb999969db927c6fd53fd3e0
#
_entry.id   e44bfc7dbb999969db927c6fd53fd3e0
#
_cell.length_a   1.000
_cell.length_b   1.000
_cell.length_c   1.000
_cell.angle_alpha   90.00
_cell.angle_beta   90.00
_cell.angle_gamma   90.00
#
_symmetry.space_group_name_H-M   'P 1'
#
loop_
_entity.id
_entity.type
_entity.pdbx_description
1 polymer ?
#
loop_
_entity_poly.entity_id
_entity_poly.type
_entity_poly.pdbx_seq_one_letter_code
_entity_poly.pdbx_strand_id
1 'polypeptide(L)'
;MHIRFGYREIEFPSAEMSELRDSNTLLGNVAALRARMAEDGYLLLRGLIDRNKVLRARHTILAHMQEQNALTPNTPLLEGVMPRGGRSVPMMGRKGIAHHAHVMDVLEGEELFGFFDAYFGQPALSFNYKWLRGVGNEQYTGAHFDFVYMGQGSPNLHTVWIPFGDAPVEHGALAMCVGSNHLPAFARLRQTYGRMDVDRDKIEGWFTKDPMEIVEQFGGQWATTNFRAGDVIFFGMHTMHASTTNLTNRFRLSCDVRFQPAADPADKRWVG
;
A
#
# COMPACT_ATOMS: atom_id res chain seq x y z
N MET A 1 -8.07 -15.54 14.17
CA MET A 1 -6.76 -16.19 13.91
C MET A 1 -5.64 -15.37 14.51
N HIS A 2 -4.53 -16.02 14.95
CA HIS A 2 -3.38 -15.28 15.42
C HIS A 2 -2.57 -14.76 14.23
N ILE A 3 -2.17 -13.50 14.28
CA ILE A 3 -1.29 -12.83 13.31
C ILE A 3 -0.22 -12.04 14.06
N ARG A 4 0.83 -11.61 13.36
CA ARG A 4 1.81 -10.70 13.93
C ARG A 4 1.69 -9.32 13.27
N PHE A 5 1.61 -8.28 14.11
CA PHE A 5 1.55 -6.90 13.67
C PHE A 5 2.73 -6.11 14.23
N GLY A 6 3.66 -5.76 13.37
CA GLY A 6 5.00 -5.43 13.81
C GLY A 6 5.68 -6.67 14.42
N TYR A 7 5.99 -6.60 15.70
CA TYR A 7 6.54 -7.72 16.47
C TYR A 7 5.57 -8.29 17.51
N ARG A 8 4.34 -7.73 17.63
CA ARG A 8 3.33 -8.22 18.57
C ARG A 8 2.41 -9.25 17.94
N GLU A 9 2.14 -10.31 18.68
CA GLU A 9 1.09 -11.27 18.36
C GLU A 9 -0.27 -10.66 18.74
N ILE A 10 -1.22 -10.67 17.81
CA ILE A 10 -2.59 -10.17 18.02
C ILE A 10 -3.61 -11.13 17.42
N GLU A 11 -4.86 -11.01 17.85
CA GLU A 11 -5.99 -11.71 17.23
C GLU A 11 -6.53 -10.92 16.04
N PHE A 12 -6.94 -11.62 14.99
CA PHE A 12 -7.66 -11.07 13.84
C PHE A 12 -8.87 -11.93 13.46
N PRO A 13 -10.05 -11.36 13.28
CA PRO A 13 -10.40 -10.00 13.69
C PRO A 13 -10.50 -9.87 15.22
N SER A 14 -10.29 -8.64 15.72
CA SER A 14 -10.40 -8.29 17.14
C SER A 14 -10.89 -6.86 17.32
N ALA A 15 -10.96 -6.39 18.58
CA ALA A 15 -11.28 -4.99 18.87
C ALA A 15 -10.22 -4.02 18.35
N GLU A 16 -8.93 -4.42 18.35
CA GLU A 16 -7.81 -3.61 17.90
C GLU A 16 -7.61 -3.69 16.37
N MET A 17 -8.01 -4.81 15.73
CA MET A 17 -7.80 -5.07 14.31
C MET A 17 -9.06 -5.64 13.67
N SER A 18 -9.82 -4.81 12.98
CA SER A 18 -11.04 -5.20 12.26
C SER A 18 -10.79 -5.55 10.79
N GLU A 19 -11.85 -6.04 10.11
CA GLU A 19 -11.86 -6.13 8.65
C GLU A 19 -11.96 -4.75 8.00
N LEU A 20 -11.23 -4.54 6.89
CA LEU A 20 -11.39 -3.37 6.05
C LEU A 20 -12.80 -3.33 5.43
N ARG A 21 -13.39 -2.15 5.43
CA ARG A 21 -14.70 -1.90 4.84
C ARG A 21 -14.58 -1.81 3.31
N ASP A 22 -15.34 -2.65 2.62
CA ASP A 22 -15.43 -2.66 1.15
C ASP A 22 -16.20 -1.43 0.64
N SER A 23 -15.73 -0.85 -0.45
CA SER A 23 -16.32 0.34 -1.08
C SER A 23 -16.93 0.08 -2.46
N ASN A 24 -17.00 -1.18 -2.93
CA ASN A 24 -17.49 -1.53 -4.27
C ASN A 24 -18.93 -1.08 -4.52
N THR A 25 -19.79 -1.13 -3.48
CA THR A 25 -21.18 -0.67 -3.60
C THR A 25 -21.31 0.83 -3.87
N LEU A 26 -20.23 1.59 -3.72
CA LEU A 26 -20.16 3.03 -3.98
C LEU A 26 -19.62 3.35 -5.38
N LEU A 27 -19.14 2.35 -6.13
CA LEU A 27 -18.67 2.57 -7.50
C LEU A 27 -19.75 3.22 -8.36
N GLY A 28 -19.35 4.22 -9.16
CA GLY A 28 -20.26 5.06 -9.93
C GLY A 28 -20.83 6.27 -9.14
N ASN A 29 -20.65 6.34 -7.82
CA ASN A 29 -21.06 7.49 -7.00
C ASN A 29 -19.83 8.18 -6.37
N VAL A 30 -19.22 9.11 -7.09
CA VAL A 30 -17.99 9.82 -6.68
C VAL A 30 -18.19 10.58 -5.36
N ALA A 31 -19.35 11.18 -5.13
CA ALA A 31 -19.63 11.90 -3.88
C ALA A 31 -19.62 10.94 -2.68
N ALA A 32 -20.21 9.76 -2.81
CA ALA A 32 -20.20 8.74 -1.76
C ALA A 32 -18.78 8.17 -1.54
N LEU A 33 -18.00 7.95 -2.59
CA LEU A 33 -16.59 7.54 -2.48
C LEU A 33 -15.76 8.59 -1.73
N ARG A 34 -15.91 9.88 -2.07
CA ARG A 34 -15.20 10.97 -1.37
C ARG A 34 -15.62 11.08 0.11
N ALA A 35 -16.92 10.91 0.40
CA ALA A 35 -17.41 10.90 1.77
C ALA A 35 -16.80 9.74 2.58
N ARG A 36 -16.74 8.53 1.99
CA ARG A 36 -16.09 7.36 2.60
C ARG A 36 -14.58 7.58 2.81
N MET A 37 -13.88 8.17 1.84
CA MET A 37 -12.46 8.52 1.98
C MET A 37 -12.26 9.52 3.12
N ALA A 38 -13.12 10.50 3.26
CA ALA A 38 -13.05 11.47 4.37
C ALA A 38 -13.31 10.81 5.72
N GLU A 39 -14.26 9.86 5.79
CA GLU A 39 -14.63 9.11 7.00
C GLU A 39 -13.55 8.12 7.41
N ASP A 40 -13.21 7.17 6.54
CA ASP A 40 -12.33 6.04 6.87
C ASP A 40 -10.85 6.34 6.62
N GLY A 41 -10.53 7.32 5.75
CA GLY A 41 -9.17 7.66 5.31
C GLY A 41 -8.67 6.81 4.15
N TYR A 42 -9.44 5.80 3.72
CA TYR A 42 -9.09 4.88 2.63
C TYR A 42 -10.33 4.44 1.85
N LEU A 43 -10.09 3.86 0.67
CA LEU A 43 -11.10 3.09 -0.07
C LEU A 43 -10.51 1.74 -0.49
N LEU A 44 -11.18 0.67 -0.12
CA LEU A 44 -10.89 -0.68 -0.62
C LEU A 44 -11.84 -0.99 -1.78
N LEU A 45 -11.27 -1.29 -2.95
CA LEU A 45 -11.99 -1.67 -4.16
C LEU A 45 -11.61 -3.10 -4.56
N ARG A 46 -12.54 -4.01 -4.40
CA ARG A 46 -12.33 -5.42 -4.71
C ARG A 46 -12.43 -5.65 -6.22
N GLY A 47 -11.43 -6.32 -6.77
CA GLY A 47 -11.44 -6.72 -8.18
C GLY A 47 -11.51 -5.55 -9.17
N LEU A 48 -11.00 -4.36 -8.81
CA LEU A 48 -10.97 -3.21 -9.71
C LEU A 48 -10.12 -3.49 -10.95
N ILE A 49 -9.03 -4.25 -10.79
CA ILE A 49 -8.14 -4.65 -11.88
C ILE A 49 -8.42 -6.10 -12.23
N ASP A 50 -8.40 -6.44 -13.52
CA ASP A 50 -8.54 -7.83 -13.97
C ASP A 50 -7.49 -8.73 -13.32
N ARG A 51 -7.97 -9.81 -12.67
CA ARG A 51 -7.11 -10.77 -11.96
C ARG A 51 -6.03 -11.36 -12.86
N ASN A 52 -6.34 -11.62 -14.13
CA ASN A 52 -5.39 -12.23 -15.06
C ASN A 52 -4.28 -11.23 -15.45
N LYS A 53 -4.57 -9.92 -15.55
CA LYS A 53 -3.55 -8.88 -15.70
C LYS A 53 -2.55 -8.94 -14.54
N VAL A 54 -3.07 -8.96 -13.30
CA VAL A 54 -2.24 -9.01 -12.09
C VAL A 54 -1.40 -10.28 -12.04
N LEU A 55 -1.97 -11.44 -12.38
CA LEU A 55 -1.23 -12.72 -12.39
C LEU A 55 -0.17 -12.79 -13.49
N ARG A 56 -0.40 -12.19 -14.66
CA ARG A 56 0.64 -12.05 -15.70
C ARG A 56 1.80 -11.17 -15.21
N ALA A 57 1.49 -10.04 -14.57
CA ALA A 57 2.51 -9.17 -13.99
C ALA A 57 3.27 -9.89 -12.86
N ARG A 58 2.57 -10.62 -11.98
CA ARG A 58 3.19 -11.47 -10.94
C ARG A 58 4.19 -12.46 -11.55
N HIS A 59 3.78 -13.16 -12.58
CA HIS A 59 4.68 -14.10 -13.29
C HIS A 59 5.95 -13.40 -13.76
N THR A 60 5.81 -12.23 -14.40
CA THR A 60 6.93 -11.44 -14.90
C THR A 60 7.88 -11.00 -13.77
N ILE A 61 7.33 -10.52 -12.66
CA ILE A 61 8.13 -10.12 -11.48
C ILE A 61 8.88 -11.32 -10.89
N LEU A 62 8.20 -12.44 -10.72
CA LEU A 62 8.82 -13.64 -10.14
C LEU A 62 9.86 -14.28 -11.07
N ALA A 63 9.66 -14.24 -12.39
CA ALA A 63 10.67 -14.67 -13.36
C ALA A 63 11.94 -13.82 -13.24
N HIS A 64 11.80 -12.50 -13.16
CA HIS A 64 12.92 -11.60 -12.90
C HIS A 64 13.64 -11.89 -11.57
N MET A 65 12.89 -12.17 -10.49
CA MET A 65 13.47 -12.56 -9.21
C MET A 65 14.19 -13.92 -9.27
N GLN A 66 13.69 -14.86 -10.07
CA GLN A 66 14.32 -16.15 -10.30
C GLN A 66 15.66 -16.02 -11.05
N GLU A 67 15.73 -15.18 -12.07
CA GLU A 67 16.96 -14.85 -12.80
C GLU A 67 18.05 -14.27 -11.88
N GLN A 68 17.61 -13.58 -10.82
CA GLN A 68 18.51 -13.02 -9.80
C GLN A 68 18.79 -14.00 -8.64
N ASN A 69 18.37 -15.26 -8.74
CA ASN A 69 18.51 -16.27 -7.71
C ASN A 69 17.86 -15.90 -6.37
N ALA A 70 16.81 -15.07 -6.39
CA ALA A 70 16.07 -14.65 -5.20
C ALA A 70 15.00 -15.66 -4.76
N LEU A 71 14.68 -16.66 -5.58
CA LEU A 71 13.68 -17.69 -5.30
C LEU A 71 14.33 -19.05 -5.01
N THR A 72 13.61 -19.89 -4.27
CA THR A 72 14.01 -21.29 -4.04
C THR A 72 13.94 -22.08 -5.35
N PRO A 73 15.05 -22.74 -5.77
CA PRO A 73 15.04 -23.55 -6.98
C PRO A 73 14.01 -24.70 -6.91
N ASN A 74 13.54 -25.13 -8.09
CA ASN A 74 12.62 -26.25 -8.25
C ASN A 74 11.27 -26.14 -7.51
N THR A 75 10.82 -24.91 -7.22
CA THR A 75 9.47 -24.63 -6.72
C THR A 75 8.61 -23.99 -7.82
N PRO A 76 7.27 -24.15 -7.77
CA PRO A 76 6.39 -23.50 -8.75
C PRO A 76 6.59 -21.98 -8.71
N LEU A 77 6.89 -21.37 -9.87
CA LEU A 77 7.25 -19.95 -9.95
C LEU A 77 6.23 -19.03 -9.30
N LEU A 78 4.94 -19.25 -9.60
CA LEU A 78 3.86 -18.37 -9.08
C LEU A 78 3.68 -18.43 -7.55
N GLU A 79 4.26 -19.40 -6.88
CA GLU A 79 4.26 -19.44 -5.42
C GLU A 79 5.23 -18.44 -4.80
N GLY A 80 6.29 -18.05 -5.52
CA GLY A 80 7.25 -17.07 -5.05
C GLY A 80 7.95 -17.50 -3.76
N VAL A 81 8.32 -18.79 -3.67
CA VAL A 81 8.95 -19.37 -2.47
C VAL A 81 10.35 -18.79 -2.30
N MET A 82 10.60 -18.20 -1.13
CA MET A 82 11.90 -17.62 -0.80
C MET A 82 12.87 -18.64 -0.20
N PRO A 83 14.18 -18.47 -0.37
CA PRO A 83 15.19 -19.25 0.36
C PRO A 83 15.03 -19.06 1.88
N ARG A 84 15.52 -20.01 2.66
CA ARG A 84 15.50 -19.91 4.13
C ARG A 84 16.17 -18.61 4.58
N GLY A 85 15.46 -17.80 5.40
CA GLY A 85 15.92 -16.49 5.83
C GLY A 85 15.84 -15.41 4.73
N GLY A 86 15.00 -15.63 3.71
CA GLY A 86 14.80 -14.70 2.61
C GLY A 86 14.39 -13.31 3.08
N ARG A 87 15.15 -12.29 2.62
CA ARG A 87 14.92 -10.89 2.94
C ARG A 87 14.08 -10.21 1.86
N SER A 88 13.51 -9.06 2.18
CA SER A 88 12.80 -8.24 1.20
C SER A 88 13.68 -7.88 0.01
N VAL A 89 13.09 -7.91 -1.19
CA VAL A 89 13.73 -7.55 -2.44
C VAL A 89 13.14 -6.22 -2.93
N PRO A 90 13.90 -5.12 -2.84
CA PRO A 90 13.48 -3.84 -3.39
C PRO A 90 13.62 -3.87 -4.92
N MET A 91 12.53 -3.59 -5.63
CA MET A 91 12.49 -3.50 -7.09
C MET A 91 11.93 -2.13 -7.53
N MET A 92 12.00 -1.15 -6.62
CA MET A 92 11.48 0.19 -6.83
C MET A 92 12.35 1.01 -7.79
N GLY A 93 11.75 1.98 -8.46
CA GLY A 93 12.50 2.90 -9.32
C GLY A 93 11.69 3.47 -10.47
N ARG A 94 12.40 4.16 -11.39
CA ARG A 94 11.86 4.78 -12.61
C ARG A 94 12.14 3.95 -13.87
N LYS A 95 12.61 2.73 -13.72
CA LYS A 95 12.96 1.80 -14.80
C LYS A 95 13.08 0.37 -14.26
N GLY A 96 13.49 -0.56 -15.09
CA GLY A 96 13.67 -1.96 -14.70
C GLY A 96 12.35 -2.71 -14.61
N ILE A 97 12.28 -3.72 -13.74
CA ILE A 97 11.12 -4.62 -13.65
C ILE A 97 9.83 -3.88 -13.26
N ALA A 98 9.92 -2.81 -12.46
CA ALA A 98 8.75 -2.01 -12.08
C ALA A 98 8.10 -1.30 -13.28
N HIS A 99 8.84 -1.12 -14.39
CA HIS A 99 8.38 -0.52 -15.64
C HIS A 99 8.22 -1.53 -16.78
N HIS A 100 8.25 -2.82 -16.48
CA HIS A 100 7.91 -3.84 -17.49
C HIS A 100 6.47 -3.67 -17.95
N ALA A 101 6.17 -3.88 -19.23
CA ALA A 101 4.84 -3.65 -19.82
C ALA A 101 3.71 -4.31 -19.04
N HIS A 102 3.86 -5.58 -18.62
CA HIS A 102 2.84 -6.26 -17.83
C HIS A 102 2.64 -5.64 -16.44
N VAL A 103 3.68 -5.08 -15.83
CA VAL A 103 3.58 -4.40 -14.53
C VAL A 103 2.91 -3.05 -14.70
N MET A 104 3.30 -2.28 -15.73
CA MET A 104 2.69 -0.98 -16.03
C MET A 104 1.23 -1.09 -16.45
N ASP A 105 0.83 -2.17 -17.15
CA ASP A 105 -0.58 -2.45 -17.47
C ASP A 105 -1.46 -2.58 -16.21
N VAL A 106 -0.88 -3.05 -15.10
CA VAL A 106 -1.55 -3.08 -13.79
C VAL A 106 -1.49 -1.72 -13.09
N LEU A 107 -0.33 -1.06 -13.07
CA LEU A 107 -0.09 0.15 -12.27
C LEU A 107 -0.64 1.43 -12.91
N GLU A 108 -0.74 1.46 -14.24
CA GLU A 108 -1.19 2.62 -15.04
C GLU A 108 -2.15 2.19 -16.16
N GLY A 109 -2.85 1.06 -15.96
CA GLY A 109 -3.87 0.58 -16.88
C GLY A 109 -5.12 1.45 -16.90
N GLU A 110 -5.99 1.20 -17.88
CA GLU A 110 -7.23 1.95 -18.10
C GLU A 110 -8.15 1.96 -16.87
N GLU A 111 -8.15 0.87 -16.09
CA GLU A 111 -8.98 0.73 -14.90
C GLU A 111 -8.61 1.77 -13.84
N LEU A 112 -7.31 2.00 -13.61
CA LEU A 112 -6.86 2.98 -12.62
C LEU A 112 -7.00 4.41 -13.12
N PHE A 113 -6.55 4.72 -14.33
CA PHE A 113 -6.71 6.07 -14.87
C PHE A 113 -8.18 6.45 -15.01
N GLY A 114 -9.02 5.56 -15.55
CA GLY A 114 -10.47 5.82 -15.66
C GLY A 114 -11.14 6.04 -14.31
N PHE A 115 -10.75 5.27 -13.29
CA PHE A 115 -11.23 5.46 -11.92
C PHE A 115 -10.79 6.83 -11.38
N PHE A 116 -9.50 7.18 -11.47
CA PHE A 116 -8.98 8.41 -10.87
C PHE A 116 -9.39 9.66 -11.63
N ASP A 117 -9.52 9.62 -12.95
CA ASP A 117 -10.09 10.72 -13.74
C ASP A 117 -11.52 11.05 -13.26
N ALA A 118 -12.35 10.01 -13.08
CA ALA A 118 -13.70 10.18 -12.53
C ALA A 118 -13.67 10.65 -11.06
N TYR A 119 -12.81 10.05 -10.23
CA TYR A 119 -12.70 10.39 -8.81
C TYR A 119 -12.24 11.85 -8.61
N PHE A 120 -11.27 12.34 -9.38
CA PHE A 120 -10.81 13.72 -9.31
C PHE A 120 -11.71 14.69 -10.08
N GLY A 121 -12.52 14.21 -11.04
CA GLY A 121 -13.33 15.05 -11.95
C GLY A 121 -12.47 15.83 -12.95
N GLN A 122 -11.24 15.39 -13.17
CA GLN A 122 -10.24 15.95 -14.08
C GLN A 122 -9.17 14.90 -14.36
N PRO A 123 -8.32 15.08 -15.40
CA PRO A 123 -7.25 14.14 -15.71
C PRO A 123 -6.35 13.85 -14.49
N ALA A 124 -6.03 12.59 -14.28
CA ALA A 124 -5.13 12.14 -13.25
C ALA A 124 -3.68 12.11 -13.75
N LEU A 125 -2.74 12.29 -12.83
CA LEU A 125 -1.30 12.13 -13.04
C LEU A 125 -0.80 11.00 -12.16
N SER A 126 -0.07 10.05 -12.72
CA SER A 126 0.69 9.04 -11.96
C SER A 126 2.16 9.42 -11.90
N PHE A 127 2.84 9.07 -10.80
CA PHE A 127 4.27 9.33 -10.66
C PHE A 127 5.09 8.25 -11.37
N ASN A 128 6.17 8.67 -12.03
CA ASN A 128 7.07 7.76 -12.73
C ASN A 128 7.81 6.81 -11.78
N TYR A 129 8.12 7.23 -10.55
CA TYR A 129 8.71 6.34 -9.57
C TYR A 129 7.68 5.32 -9.04
N LYS A 130 8.01 4.02 -9.10
CA LYS A 130 7.17 2.90 -8.66
C LYS A 130 7.82 2.19 -7.47
N TRP A 131 7.07 2.01 -6.40
CA TRP A 131 7.55 1.36 -5.16
C TRP A 131 7.22 -0.13 -5.16
N LEU A 132 7.71 -0.85 -6.16
CA LEU A 132 7.55 -2.31 -6.26
C LEU A 132 8.46 -3.01 -5.23
N ARG A 133 7.86 -3.91 -4.45
CA ARG A 133 8.56 -4.62 -3.38
C ARG A 133 8.20 -6.10 -3.35
N GLY A 134 9.20 -6.94 -3.07
CA GLY A 134 9.02 -8.31 -2.59
C GLY A 134 9.34 -8.36 -1.10
N VAL A 135 8.32 -8.48 -0.25
CA VAL A 135 8.47 -8.49 1.21
C VAL A 135 8.74 -9.90 1.69
N GLY A 136 9.88 -10.09 2.36
CA GLY A 136 10.36 -11.38 2.83
C GLY A 136 9.72 -11.85 4.14
N ASN A 137 10.16 -13.03 4.61
CA ASN A 137 9.72 -13.59 5.88
C ASN A 137 10.18 -12.71 7.05
N GLU A 138 9.36 -12.62 8.11
CA GLU A 138 9.56 -11.79 9.29
C GLU A 138 9.70 -10.28 9.00
N GLN A 139 9.33 -9.84 7.79
CA GLN A 139 9.39 -8.44 7.40
C GLN A 139 8.01 -7.78 7.42
N TYR A 140 7.98 -6.50 7.77
CA TYR A 140 6.78 -5.66 7.78
C TYR A 140 7.16 -4.19 7.54
N THR A 141 6.16 -3.34 7.41
CA THR A 141 6.31 -1.88 7.36
C THR A 141 5.74 -1.29 8.64
N GLY A 142 6.53 -0.47 9.34
CA GLY A 142 6.11 0.24 10.55
C GLY A 142 5.05 1.31 10.27
N ALA A 143 4.42 1.81 11.33
CA ALA A 143 3.34 2.79 11.22
C ALA A 143 3.87 4.17 10.77
N HIS A 144 3.24 4.76 9.73
CA HIS A 144 3.64 6.06 9.18
C HIS A 144 2.50 6.75 8.42
N PHE A 145 2.71 8.05 8.19
CA PHE A 145 1.98 8.85 7.20
C PHE A 145 2.84 8.98 5.95
N ASP A 146 2.24 8.84 4.77
CA ASP A 146 2.97 9.04 3.51
C ASP A 146 3.38 10.51 3.29
N PHE A 147 2.76 11.46 3.98
CA PHE A 147 3.13 12.88 3.92
C PHE A 147 4.63 13.10 4.18
N VAL A 148 5.24 12.34 5.09
CA VAL A 148 6.67 12.51 5.43
C VAL A 148 7.61 12.20 4.26
N TYR A 149 7.15 11.42 3.28
CA TYR A 149 7.89 11.09 2.06
C TYR A 149 7.47 11.96 0.87
N MET A 150 6.19 12.37 0.80
CA MET A 150 5.54 12.90 -0.41
C MET A 150 4.97 14.31 -0.23
N GLY A 151 5.23 14.98 0.91
CA GLY A 151 4.58 16.23 1.28
C GLY A 151 5.03 17.48 0.50
N GLN A 152 5.92 17.36 -0.50
CA GLN A 152 6.42 18.50 -1.29
C GLN A 152 5.60 18.79 -2.56
N GLY A 153 4.48 18.09 -2.74
CA GLY A 153 3.60 18.24 -3.91
C GLY A 153 2.15 18.57 -3.53
N SER A 154 1.23 18.01 -4.29
CA SER A 154 -0.20 18.20 -4.07
C SER A 154 -0.67 17.61 -2.74
N PRO A 155 -1.53 18.32 -1.98
CA PRO A 155 -2.23 17.74 -0.83
C PRO A 155 -3.29 16.70 -1.25
N ASN A 156 -3.66 16.68 -2.53
CA ASN A 156 -4.63 15.75 -3.11
C ASN A 156 -3.96 14.47 -3.65
N LEU A 157 -2.68 14.26 -3.35
CA LEU A 157 -1.97 13.03 -3.70
C LEU A 157 -2.53 11.85 -2.91
N HIS A 158 -2.76 10.73 -3.61
CA HIS A 158 -3.19 9.47 -3.01
C HIS A 158 -2.16 8.39 -3.28
N THR A 159 -1.90 7.58 -2.28
CA THR A 159 -1.19 6.32 -2.43
C THR A 159 -2.18 5.24 -2.84
N VAL A 160 -1.80 4.46 -3.82
CA VAL A 160 -2.54 3.30 -4.31
C VAL A 160 -1.67 2.06 -4.09
N TRP A 161 -2.07 1.20 -3.18
CA TRP A 161 -1.40 -0.07 -2.92
C TRP A 161 -2.08 -1.20 -3.68
N ILE A 162 -1.30 -1.97 -4.42
CA ILE A 162 -1.77 -3.04 -5.30
C ILE A 162 -0.96 -4.31 -5.02
N PRO A 163 -1.60 -5.40 -4.55
CA PRO A 163 -0.93 -6.69 -4.40
C PRO A 163 -0.80 -7.38 -5.75
N PHE A 164 0.39 -7.89 -6.06
CA PHE A 164 0.63 -8.76 -7.22
C PHE A 164 0.42 -10.23 -6.85
N GLY A 165 -0.80 -10.57 -6.48
CA GLY A 165 -1.25 -11.89 -6.04
C GLY A 165 -2.15 -11.80 -4.83
N ASP A 166 -2.63 -12.94 -4.37
CA ASP A 166 -3.37 -13.00 -3.12
C ASP A 166 -2.41 -12.72 -1.94
N ALA A 167 -2.82 -11.86 -1.01
CA ALA A 167 -2.07 -11.47 0.15
C ALA A 167 -2.95 -11.60 1.41
N PRO A 168 -3.05 -12.82 1.97
CA PRO A 168 -3.75 -13.02 3.22
C PRO A 168 -3.04 -12.28 4.38
N VAL A 169 -3.76 -12.11 5.48
CA VAL A 169 -3.28 -11.28 6.60
C VAL A 169 -1.95 -11.73 7.20
N GLU A 170 -1.65 -13.03 7.20
CA GLU A 170 -0.36 -13.58 7.63
C GLU A 170 0.77 -13.40 6.61
N HIS A 171 0.46 -12.88 5.43
CA HIS A 171 1.42 -12.69 4.33
C HIS A 171 1.91 -11.23 4.22
N GLY A 172 1.79 -10.44 5.27
CA GLY A 172 2.23 -9.05 5.26
C GLY A 172 1.22 -8.09 4.59
N ALA A 173 -0.07 -8.30 4.83
CA ALA A 173 -1.13 -7.46 4.29
C ALA A 173 -1.07 -6.03 4.80
N LEU A 174 -1.50 -5.06 3.98
CA LEU A 174 -1.58 -3.67 4.38
C LEU A 174 -2.67 -3.48 5.45
N ALA A 175 -2.40 -2.62 6.43
CA ALA A 175 -3.33 -2.26 7.49
C ALA A 175 -3.48 -0.74 7.59
N MET A 176 -4.72 -0.26 7.78
CA MET A 176 -5.08 1.13 7.92
C MET A 176 -5.54 1.43 9.35
N CYS A 177 -5.06 2.52 9.93
CA CYS A 177 -5.65 3.07 11.14
C CYS A 177 -6.84 3.95 10.74
N VAL A 178 -8.04 3.40 10.93
CA VAL A 178 -9.30 3.97 10.43
C VAL A 178 -9.54 5.36 11.03
N GLY A 179 -9.85 6.33 10.17
CA GLY A 179 -10.14 7.71 10.57
C GLY A 179 -8.95 8.52 11.08
N SER A 180 -7.71 7.98 11.06
CA SER A 180 -6.50 8.70 11.50
C SER A 180 -6.24 9.99 10.72
N ASN A 181 -6.80 10.11 9.50
CA ASN A 181 -6.77 11.30 8.67
C ASN A 181 -7.54 12.48 9.26
N HIS A 182 -8.55 12.29 10.13
CA HIS A 182 -9.39 13.36 10.64
C HIS A 182 -9.71 13.30 12.14
N LEU A 183 -9.67 12.14 12.79
CA LEU A 183 -10.01 12.00 14.21
C LEU A 183 -9.24 12.99 15.09
N PRO A 184 -9.90 13.66 16.08
CA PRO A 184 -9.27 14.66 16.95
C PRO A 184 -8.05 14.14 17.69
N ALA A 185 -8.05 12.90 18.14
CA ALA A 185 -6.91 12.29 18.84
C ALA A 185 -5.61 12.30 18.01
N PHE A 186 -5.72 12.25 16.69
CA PHE A 186 -4.58 12.29 15.76
C PHE A 186 -4.20 13.73 15.34
N ALA A 187 -4.90 14.78 15.78
CA ALA A 187 -4.69 16.15 15.33
C ALA A 187 -3.25 16.61 15.58
N ARG A 188 -2.73 16.37 16.81
CA ARG A 188 -1.35 16.72 17.16
C ARG A 188 -0.34 15.97 16.29
N LEU A 189 -0.56 14.66 16.07
CA LEU A 189 0.33 13.84 15.25
C LEU A 189 0.39 14.33 13.81
N ARG A 190 -0.78 14.70 13.21
CA ARG A 190 -0.83 15.30 11.87
C ARG A 190 -0.12 16.65 11.78
N GLN A 191 -0.15 17.46 12.86
CA GLN A 191 0.48 18.80 12.91
C GLN A 191 1.97 18.76 13.23
N THR A 192 2.48 17.69 13.79
CA THR A 192 3.90 17.49 14.14
C THR A 192 4.58 16.53 13.17
N TYR A 193 4.61 15.24 13.48
CA TYR A 193 5.20 14.21 12.62
C TYR A 193 4.62 14.25 11.19
N GLY A 194 3.30 14.39 11.03
CA GLY A 194 2.64 14.51 9.74
C GLY A 194 2.95 15.78 8.94
N ARG A 195 3.88 16.62 9.40
CA ARG A 195 4.44 17.79 8.69
C ARG A 195 5.94 17.69 8.47
N MET A 196 6.55 16.61 8.94
CA MET A 196 7.97 16.35 8.73
C MET A 196 8.22 15.86 7.30
N ASP A 197 9.47 15.95 6.86
CA ASP A 197 9.92 15.44 5.56
C ASP A 197 11.24 14.68 5.78
N VAL A 198 11.33 13.46 5.28
CA VAL A 198 12.48 12.57 5.50
C VAL A 198 13.80 13.18 5.04
N ASP A 199 13.79 13.95 3.95
CA ASP A 199 14.99 14.57 3.39
C ASP A 199 15.39 15.85 4.15
N ARG A 200 14.39 16.70 4.46
CA ARG A 200 14.60 17.96 5.15
C ARG A 200 14.97 17.73 6.62
N ASP A 201 14.22 16.87 7.32
CA ASP A 201 14.29 16.73 8.78
C ASP A 201 15.15 15.55 9.22
N LYS A 202 15.68 14.77 8.27
CA LYS A 202 16.60 13.63 8.51
C LYS A 202 16.01 12.56 9.44
N ILE A 203 14.73 12.25 9.27
CA ILE A 203 14.03 11.22 10.04
C ILE A 203 14.00 9.88 9.29
N GLU A 204 13.79 8.76 10.01
CA GLU A 204 13.66 7.41 9.41
C GLU A 204 12.38 7.26 8.55
N GLY A 205 11.40 8.13 8.74
CA GLY A 205 10.11 8.11 8.06
C GLY A 205 9.02 7.39 8.84
N TRP A 206 9.27 6.24 9.46
CA TRP A 206 8.27 5.61 10.33
C TRP A 206 8.10 6.40 11.63
N PHE A 207 6.85 6.56 12.07
CA PHE A 207 6.57 7.09 13.39
C PHE A 207 6.95 6.10 14.48
N THR A 208 6.60 4.82 14.29
CA THR A 208 6.97 3.73 15.18
C THR A 208 7.10 2.40 14.43
N LYS A 209 7.97 1.53 14.96
CA LYS A 209 8.11 0.13 14.53
C LYS A 209 7.06 -0.78 15.17
N ASP A 210 6.38 -0.31 16.22
CA ASP A 210 5.29 -1.00 16.88
C ASP A 210 3.94 -0.36 16.53
N PRO A 211 3.21 -0.84 15.51
CA PRO A 211 1.96 -0.22 15.13
C PRO A 211 0.89 -0.22 16.24
N MET A 212 0.99 -1.11 17.23
CA MET A 212 0.04 -1.14 18.35
C MET A 212 0.19 0.06 19.28
N GLU A 213 1.36 0.72 19.34
CA GLU A 213 1.53 1.98 20.06
C GLU A 213 0.56 3.07 19.56
N ILE A 214 0.18 3.03 18.29
CA ILE A 214 -0.77 4.01 17.71
C ILE A 214 -2.11 3.95 18.43
N VAL A 215 -2.69 2.75 18.57
CA VAL A 215 -4.00 2.61 19.22
C VAL A 215 -3.91 2.78 20.73
N GLU A 216 -2.78 2.44 21.33
CA GLU A 216 -2.51 2.64 22.76
C GLU A 216 -2.37 4.12 23.12
N GLN A 217 -1.71 4.92 22.28
CA GLN A 217 -1.43 6.34 22.56
C GLN A 217 -2.53 7.28 22.04
N PHE A 218 -3.12 6.98 20.89
CA PHE A 218 -4.04 7.89 20.19
C PHE A 218 -5.46 7.30 20.10
N GLY A 219 -5.66 6.04 20.49
CA GLY A 219 -6.91 5.35 20.21
C GLY A 219 -7.06 5.02 18.73
N GLY A 220 -8.31 4.84 18.28
CA GLY A 220 -8.63 4.39 16.93
C GLY A 220 -8.62 2.88 16.83
N GLN A 221 -8.69 2.38 15.61
CA GLN A 221 -8.75 0.97 15.31
C GLN A 221 -7.96 0.69 14.03
N TRP A 222 -7.15 -0.33 14.05
CA TRP A 222 -6.56 -0.87 12.84
C TRP A 222 -7.57 -1.69 12.05
N ALA A 223 -7.44 -1.71 10.75
CA ALA A 223 -8.20 -2.60 9.88
C ALA A 223 -7.28 -3.16 8.78
N THR A 224 -7.43 -4.45 8.51
CA THR A 224 -6.76 -5.15 7.42
C THR A 224 -7.71 -6.17 6.80
N THR A 225 -7.28 -6.92 5.81
CA THR A 225 -8.10 -7.97 5.19
C THR A 225 -7.23 -8.95 4.42
N ASN A 226 -7.82 -10.08 4.05
CA ASN A 226 -7.25 -10.96 3.03
C ASN A 226 -7.44 -10.30 1.66
N PHE A 227 -6.39 -9.72 1.11
CA PHE A 227 -6.40 -9.15 -0.24
C PHE A 227 -6.32 -10.27 -1.29
N ARG A 228 -6.95 -10.01 -2.44
CA ARG A 228 -6.91 -10.89 -3.61
C ARG A 228 -6.27 -10.15 -4.78
N ALA A 229 -5.68 -10.89 -5.71
CA ALA A 229 -5.20 -10.32 -6.97
C ALA A 229 -6.34 -9.60 -7.70
N GLY A 230 -6.13 -8.33 -8.01
CA GLY A 230 -7.12 -7.42 -8.58
C GLY A 230 -7.73 -6.43 -7.59
N ASP A 231 -7.57 -6.67 -6.28
CA ASP A 231 -7.96 -5.70 -5.26
C ASP A 231 -7.03 -4.48 -5.30
N VAL A 232 -7.59 -3.32 -4.98
CA VAL A 232 -6.88 -2.05 -4.88
C VAL A 232 -7.32 -1.36 -3.60
N ILE A 233 -6.36 -0.84 -2.84
CA ILE A 233 -6.68 0.06 -1.74
C ILE A 233 -5.93 1.38 -1.95
N PHE A 234 -6.63 2.51 -1.81
CA PHE A 234 -6.00 3.80 -1.88
C PHE A 234 -6.39 4.70 -0.72
N PHE A 235 -5.51 5.62 -0.38
CA PHE A 235 -5.61 6.42 0.82
C PHE A 235 -4.87 7.75 0.69
N GLY A 236 -5.27 8.73 1.51
CA GLY A 236 -4.66 10.05 1.53
C GLY A 236 -3.36 10.11 2.34
N MET A 237 -2.62 11.17 2.14
CA MET A 237 -1.28 11.40 2.72
C MET A 237 -1.22 11.34 4.25
N HIS A 238 -2.31 11.65 4.95
CA HIS A 238 -2.40 11.65 6.40
C HIS A 238 -3.19 10.45 6.96
N THR A 239 -3.35 9.38 6.18
CA THR A 239 -3.88 8.12 6.72
C THR A 239 -2.73 7.30 7.29
N MET A 240 -2.75 7.06 8.60
CA MET A 240 -1.77 6.20 9.27
C MET A 240 -1.95 4.78 8.78
N HIS A 241 -0.86 4.18 8.33
CA HIS A 241 -0.88 2.81 7.82
C HIS A 241 0.41 2.06 8.16
N ALA A 242 0.32 0.74 8.12
CA ALA A 242 1.39 -0.20 8.40
C ALA A 242 1.15 -1.49 7.61
N SER A 243 1.93 -2.54 7.82
CA SER A 243 1.59 -3.87 7.34
C SER A 243 1.70 -4.90 8.46
N THR A 244 0.91 -5.97 8.37
CA THR A 244 1.16 -7.17 9.16
C THR A 244 2.53 -7.74 8.81
N THR A 245 3.06 -8.61 9.66
CA THR A 245 4.33 -9.29 9.40
C THR A 245 4.11 -10.48 8.48
N ASN A 246 4.97 -10.63 7.48
CA ASN A 246 4.93 -11.81 6.62
C ASN A 246 5.48 -13.03 7.38
N LEU A 247 4.60 -13.92 7.81
CA LEU A 247 4.94 -15.15 8.53
C LEU A 247 5.12 -16.37 7.60
N THR A 248 4.99 -16.16 6.30
CA THR A 248 5.06 -17.25 5.31
C THR A 248 6.47 -17.43 4.75
N ASN A 249 6.67 -18.50 4.02
CA ASN A 249 7.88 -18.74 3.24
C ASN A 249 7.80 -18.20 1.80
N ARG A 250 6.82 -17.30 1.51
CA ARG A 250 6.57 -16.75 0.18
C ARG A 250 6.75 -15.24 0.18
N PHE A 251 7.28 -14.69 -0.90
CA PHE A 251 7.34 -13.24 -1.07
C PHE A 251 5.94 -12.64 -1.26
N ARG A 252 5.58 -11.67 -0.41
CA ARG A 252 4.46 -10.79 -0.70
C ARG A 252 4.91 -9.74 -1.71
N LEU A 253 4.36 -9.79 -2.91
CA LEU A 253 4.62 -8.80 -3.96
C LEU A 253 3.54 -7.72 -3.93
N SER A 254 3.95 -6.46 -3.92
CA SER A 254 3.04 -5.31 -4.03
C SER A 254 3.76 -4.10 -4.58
N CYS A 255 3.00 -3.17 -5.13
CA CYS A 255 3.51 -1.86 -5.49
C CYS A 255 2.64 -0.76 -4.89
N ASP A 256 3.30 0.30 -4.41
CA ASP A 256 2.65 1.59 -4.20
C ASP A 256 2.86 2.41 -5.47
N VAL A 257 1.78 2.94 -6.01
CA VAL A 257 1.78 3.94 -7.07
C VAL A 257 1.05 5.19 -6.58
N ARG A 258 1.35 6.32 -7.15
CA ARG A 258 0.81 7.61 -6.70
C ARG A 258 -0.06 8.21 -7.78
N PHE A 259 -1.26 8.67 -7.38
CA PHE A 259 -2.18 9.39 -8.24
C PHE A 259 -2.59 10.72 -7.62
N GLN A 260 -2.63 11.76 -8.45
CA GLN A 260 -3.12 13.10 -8.08
C GLN A 260 -3.81 13.76 -9.26
N PRO A 261 -4.58 14.85 -9.06
CA PRO A 261 -5.02 15.71 -10.15
C PRO A 261 -3.84 16.21 -10.97
N ALA A 262 -3.91 16.10 -12.31
CA ALA A 262 -2.79 16.49 -13.18
C ALA A 262 -2.52 18.01 -13.15
N ALA A 263 -3.52 18.84 -12.82
CA ALA A 263 -3.37 20.28 -12.69
C ALA A 263 -2.64 20.72 -11.39
N ASP A 264 -2.53 19.81 -10.40
CA ASP A 264 -1.89 20.12 -9.13
C ASP A 264 -0.35 20.07 -9.25
N PRO A 265 0.38 20.84 -8.43
CA PRO A 265 1.84 20.76 -8.38
C PRO A 265 2.27 19.37 -7.93
N ALA A 266 3.19 18.74 -8.67
CA ALA A 266 3.72 17.42 -8.34
C ALA A 266 5.08 17.51 -7.63
N ASP A 267 5.33 16.55 -6.74
CA ASP A 267 6.63 16.41 -6.08
C ASP A 267 7.70 16.01 -7.11
N LYS A 268 8.63 16.94 -7.40
CA LYS A 268 9.66 16.79 -8.43
C LYS A 268 10.63 15.63 -8.15
N ARG A 269 10.72 15.16 -6.92
CA ARG A 269 11.55 14.01 -6.57
C ARG A 269 11.04 12.71 -7.19
N TRP A 270 9.72 12.61 -7.48
CA TRP A 270 9.05 11.35 -7.78
C TRP A 270 8.30 11.34 -9.11
N VAL A 271 7.84 12.49 -9.59
CA VAL A 271 6.94 12.58 -10.76
C VAL A 271 7.60 12.16 -12.06
N GLY A 272 8.88 12.44 -12.29
CA GLY A 272 9.58 12.10 -13.54
C GLY A 272 10.88 12.82 -13.74
#